data_d28b82f3462b74ff6ba13db28a221039
#
_entry.id   d28b82f3462b74ff6ba13db28a221039
#
_cell.length_a   1.000
_cell.length_b   1.000
_cell.length_c   1.000
_cell.angle_alpha   90.00
_cell.angle_beta   90.00
_cell.angle_gamma   90.00
#
_symmetry.space_group_name_H-M   'P 1'
#
loop_
_entity.id
_entity.type
_entity.pdbx_description
1 polymer ?
#
loop_
_entity_poly.entity_id
_entity_poly.type
_entity_poly.pdbx_seq_one_letter_code
_entity_poly.pdbx_strand_id
1 'polypeptide(L)'
;LLTKNLNYTIMMKKRIIKSSNISNKDLNGWINNHAIIVEHGKISDVVPQINVPESSDYEIIDFGESFAIPGIIETHAHLQFSATHDAYEIYFNENESQRYERAIKNAEKTLLSGVTSLRDLGSPNDLIFPLKKDIDNGLMRGPEIFPTGTPITIKDGHCWFFGSIAHNSSEIFRVIDNQLNLGATHIK
;
A
#
# COMPACT_ATOMS: atom_id res chain seq x y z
N LEU A 1 10.91 16.28 12.18
CA LEU A 1 10.08 17.50 12.27
C LEU A 1 9.82 18.11 10.89
N LEU A 2 10.83 18.23 10.02
CA LEU A 2 10.70 18.79 8.65
C LEU A 2 9.83 17.90 7.72
N THR A 3 9.96 16.59 7.79
CA THR A 3 9.16 15.64 7.00
C THR A 3 7.68 15.62 7.41
N LYS A 4 7.37 15.72 8.71
CA LYS A 4 5.97 15.82 9.18
C LYS A 4 5.31 17.12 8.71
N ASN A 5 6.03 18.24 8.71
CA ASN A 5 5.50 19.50 8.21
C ASN A 5 5.26 19.47 6.69
N LEU A 6 6.15 18.81 5.92
CA LEU A 6 5.99 18.69 4.46
C LEU A 6 4.76 17.84 4.11
N ASN A 7 4.59 16.68 4.77
CA ASN A 7 3.43 15.83 4.58
C ASN A 7 2.12 16.53 5.00
N TYR A 8 2.13 17.26 6.11
CA TYR A 8 0.98 18.04 6.56
C TYR A 8 0.62 19.14 5.55
N THR A 9 1.61 19.83 4.99
CA THR A 9 1.40 20.86 3.96
C THR A 9 0.85 20.26 2.67
N ILE A 10 1.33 19.08 2.25
CA ILE A 10 0.83 18.36 1.07
C ILE A 10 -0.63 17.91 1.28
N MET A 11 -0.98 17.43 2.48
CA MET A 11 -2.35 17.01 2.82
C MET A 11 -3.35 18.18 2.90
N MET A 12 -2.86 19.40 3.21
CA MET A 12 -3.72 20.59 3.29
C MET A 12 -3.95 21.28 1.95
N LYS A 13 -3.20 20.91 0.90
CA LYS A 13 -3.33 21.53 -0.42
C LYS A 13 -4.64 21.08 -1.06
N LYS A 14 -5.46 22.07 -1.43
CA LYS A 14 -6.68 21.80 -2.18
C LYS A 14 -6.33 21.53 -3.64
N ARG A 15 -6.95 20.52 -4.24
CA ARG A 15 -6.68 20.12 -5.63
C ARG A 15 -7.97 19.92 -6.40
N ILE A 16 -7.92 20.25 -7.66
CA ILE A 16 -8.92 19.91 -8.66
C ILE A 16 -8.25 19.00 -9.67
N ILE A 17 -8.72 17.76 -9.75
CA ILE A 17 -8.20 16.78 -10.69
C ILE A 17 -9.21 16.62 -11.81
N LYS A 18 -8.80 16.99 -13.03
CA LYS A 18 -9.60 16.87 -14.25
C LYS A 18 -9.20 15.62 -15.01
N SER A 19 -10.20 14.90 -15.51
CA SER A 19 -10.03 13.75 -16.40
C SER A 19 -11.26 13.65 -17.29
N SER A 20 -11.10 13.22 -18.54
CA SER A 20 -12.23 13.05 -19.46
C SER A 20 -13.22 12.00 -18.99
N ASN A 21 -12.74 10.96 -18.27
CA ASN A 21 -13.55 9.86 -17.80
C ASN A 21 -13.22 9.57 -16.34
N ILE A 22 -14.20 9.62 -15.46
CA ILE A 22 -14.08 9.24 -14.06
C ILE A 22 -14.98 8.04 -13.82
N SER A 23 -14.50 6.98 -13.16
CA SER A 23 -15.35 5.85 -12.82
C SER A 23 -16.53 6.31 -11.95
N ASN A 24 -17.71 5.77 -12.19
CA ASN A 24 -18.85 6.01 -11.29
C ASN A 24 -18.64 5.24 -9.97
N LYS A 25 -19.47 5.55 -8.96
CA LYS A 25 -19.37 4.95 -7.62
C LYS A 25 -19.54 3.42 -7.61
N ASP A 26 -20.24 2.86 -8.61
CA ASP A 26 -20.51 1.43 -8.70
C ASP A 26 -19.47 0.68 -9.55
N LEU A 27 -18.47 1.38 -10.07
CA LEU A 27 -17.37 0.87 -10.91
C LEU A 27 -17.83 0.13 -12.17
N ASN A 28 -19.02 0.45 -12.67
CA ASN A 28 -19.64 -0.19 -13.84
C ASN A 28 -19.88 0.75 -15.02
N GLY A 29 -19.39 1.98 -14.93
CA GLY A 29 -19.51 2.99 -15.97
C GLY A 29 -18.67 4.23 -15.70
N TRP A 30 -18.78 5.22 -16.59
CA TRP A 30 -17.99 6.44 -16.59
C TRP A 30 -18.85 7.68 -16.45
N ILE A 31 -18.35 8.65 -15.72
CA ILE A 31 -18.88 10.00 -15.63
C ILE A 31 -17.93 10.88 -16.50
N ASN A 32 -18.47 11.48 -17.55
CA ASN A 32 -17.68 12.26 -18.49
C ASN A 32 -17.67 13.76 -18.12
N ASN A 33 -16.59 14.45 -18.48
CA ASN A 33 -16.45 15.90 -18.30
C ASN A 33 -16.67 16.37 -16.85
N HIS A 34 -16.19 15.58 -15.88
CA HIS A 34 -16.20 15.90 -14.45
C HIS A 34 -14.79 16.14 -13.93
N ALA A 35 -14.71 16.75 -12.76
CA ALA A 35 -13.49 16.94 -11.99
C ALA A 35 -13.69 16.41 -10.57
N ILE A 36 -12.61 15.87 -10.00
CA ILE A 36 -12.55 15.42 -8.61
C ILE A 36 -11.98 16.57 -7.79
N ILE A 37 -12.70 16.99 -6.75
CA ILE A 37 -12.26 18.01 -5.80
C ILE A 37 -11.66 17.29 -4.59
N VAL A 38 -10.42 17.62 -4.26
CA VAL A 38 -9.71 17.05 -3.13
C VAL A 38 -9.40 18.15 -2.13
N GLU A 39 -9.89 17.99 -0.91
CA GLU A 39 -9.62 18.89 0.21
C GLU A 39 -9.19 18.06 1.43
N HIS A 40 -8.18 18.55 2.15
CA HIS A 40 -7.64 17.87 3.33
C HIS A 40 -7.27 16.38 3.09
N GLY A 41 -6.75 16.08 1.89
CA GLY A 41 -6.36 14.71 1.51
C GLY A 41 -7.53 13.77 1.21
N LYS A 42 -8.77 14.28 1.10
CA LYS A 42 -9.98 13.49 0.81
C LYS A 42 -10.70 14.05 -0.40
N ILE A 43 -11.37 13.16 -1.15
CA ILE A 43 -12.31 13.58 -2.18
C ILE A 43 -13.51 14.23 -1.47
N SER A 44 -13.70 15.54 -1.68
CA SER A 44 -14.82 16.29 -1.14
C SER A 44 -16.02 16.27 -2.08
N ASP A 45 -15.78 16.25 -3.40
CA ASP A 45 -16.84 16.23 -4.39
C ASP A 45 -16.36 15.74 -5.75
N VAL A 46 -17.30 15.38 -6.63
CA VAL A 46 -17.10 15.10 -8.06
C VAL A 46 -18.15 15.90 -8.84
N VAL A 47 -17.70 16.94 -9.50
CA VAL A 47 -18.59 17.93 -10.14
C VAL A 47 -18.36 18.01 -11.65
N PRO A 48 -19.36 18.45 -12.45
CA PRO A 48 -19.13 18.81 -13.84
C PRO A 48 -18.01 19.84 -13.95
N GLN A 49 -17.13 19.73 -14.95
CA GLN A 49 -15.97 20.63 -15.11
C GLN A 49 -16.38 22.10 -15.23
N ILE A 50 -17.59 22.37 -15.72
CA ILE A 50 -18.14 23.73 -15.80
C ILE A 50 -18.46 24.34 -14.43
N ASN A 51 -18.63 23.51 -13.40
CA ASN A 51 -18.96 23.92 -12.03
C ASN A 51 -17.74 23.91 -11.10
N VAL A 52 -16.55 23.75 -11.65
CA VAL A 52 -15.32 23.75 -10.86
C VAL A 52 -15.10 25.14 -10.24
N PRO A 53 -14.76 25.22 -8.93
CA PRO A 53 -14.49 26.49 -8.29
C PRO A 53 -13.39 27.30 -8.98
N GLU A 54 -13.66 28.54 -9.30
CA GLU A 54 -12.65 29.51 -9.76
C GLU A 54 -11.97 30.15 -8.55
N SER A 55 -10.95 29.48 -8.02
CA SER A 55 -10.18 29.99 -6.88
C SER A 55 -8.70 29.65 -7.02
N SER A 56 -7.85 30.63 -6.71
CA SER A 56 -6.40 30.43 -6.64
C SER A 56 -5.95 29.49 -5.52
N ASP A 57 -6.86 29.11 -4.62
CA ASP A 57 -6.56 28.19 -3.51
C ASP A 57 -6.39 26.74 -3.97
N TYR A 58 -6.84 26.42 -5.20
CA TYR A 58 -6.75 25.08 -5.74
C TYR A 58 -5.59 24.93 -6.72
N GLU A 59 -4.83 23.87 -6.54
CA GLU A 59 -3.93 23.36 -7.57
C GLU A 59 -4.73 22.55 -8.59
N ILE A 60 -4.72 22.96 -9.85
CA ILE A 60 -5.40 22.24 -10.93
C ILE A 60 -4.41 21.26 -11.55
N ILE A 61 -4.80 19.98 -11.58
CA ILE A 61 -4.07 18.91 -12.26
C ILE A 61 -4.98 18.37 -13.35
N ASP A 62 -4.60 18.59 -14.60
CA ASP A 62 -5.38 18.16 -15.77
C ASP A 62 -4.69 17.00 -16.47
N PHE A 63 -5.34 15.84 -16.46
CA PHE A 63 -4.86 14.63 -17.13
C PHE A 63 -5.43 14.44 -18.54
N GLY A 64 -6.20 15.43 -19.05
CA GLY A 64 -6.74 15.41 -20.40
C GLY A 64 -7.60 14.17 -20.68
N GLU A 65 -7.37 13.56 -21.86
CA GLU A 65 -8.09 12.36 -22.29
C GLU A 65 -7.64 11.10 -21.54
N SER A 66 -7.90 11.06 -20.25
CA SER A 66 -7.53 9.97 -19.36
C SER A 66 -8.75 9.33 -18.67
N PHE A 67 -8.49 8.22 -18.01
CA PHE A 67 -9.45 7.50 -17.20
C PHE A 67 -9.02 7.53 -15.74
N ALA A 68 -9.81 8.16 -14.87
CA ALA A 68 -9.60 8.14 -13.44
C ALA A 68 -10.41 7.02 -12.80
N ILE A 69 -9.71 6.14 -12.10
CA ILE A 69 -10.29 5.03 -11.33
C ILE A 69 -9.83 5.13 -9.86
N PRO A 70 -10.54 4.52 -8.91
CA PRO A 70 -10.01 4.33 -7.56
C PRO A 70 -8.68 3.58 -7.59
N GLY A 71 -7.83 3.83 -6.60
CA GLY A 71 -6.61 3.07 -6.43
C GLY A 71 -6.90 1.57 -6.31
N ILE A 72 -6.05 0.74 -6.91
CA ILE A 72 -6.16 -0.71 -6.88
C ILE A 72 -5.80 -1.21 -5.48
N ILE A 73 -6.52 -2.23 -5.01
CA ILE A 73 -6.23 -2.93 -3.75
C ILE A 73 -5.67 -4.31 -4.10
N GLU A 74 -4.40 -4.55 -3.75
CA GLU A 74 -3.78 -5.87 -3.85
C GLU A 74 -3.98 -6.64 -2.54
N THR A 75 -4.69 -7.74 -2.60
CA THR A 75 -5.09 -8.48 -1.40
C THR A 75 -4.15 -9.64 -1.05
N HIS A 76 -3.15 -9.94 -1.89
CA HIS A 76 -2.20 -11.03 -1.64
C HIS A 76 -0.82 -10.72 -2.23
N ALA A 77 0.05 -10.12 -1.44
CA ALA A 77 1.42 -9.86 -1.85
C ALA A 77 2.43 -10.29 -0.80
N HIS A 78 3.68 -10.32 -1.21
CA HIS A 78 4.87 -10.59 -0.39
C HIS A 78 5.97 -9.63 -0.85
N LEU A 79 6.08 -8.48 -0.21
CA LEU A 79 6.99 -7.41 -0.66
C LEU A 79 8.47 -7.77 -0.62
N GLN A 80 8.86 -8.73 0.21
CA GLN A 80 10.26 -9.13 0.36
C GLN A 80 10.72 -10.18 -0.66
N PHE A 81 9.82 -10.70 -1.49
CA PHE A 81 10.18 -11.65 -2.53
C PHE A 81 10.34 -10.97 -3.89
N SER A 82 11.21 -11.52 -4.72
CA SER A 82 11.27 -11.16 -6.13
C SER A 82 10.10 -11.81 -6.86
N ALA A 83 9.54 -11.12 -7.83
CA ALA A 83 8.52 -11.69 -8.72
C ALA A 83 9.17 -12.35 -9.96
N THR A 84 10.25 -13.13 -9.75
CA THR A 84 11.03 -13.78 -10.79
C THR A 84 10.97 -15.30 -10.64
N HIS A 85 11.33 -16.03 -11.69
CA HIS A 85 11.32 -17.51 -11.69
C HIS A 85 12.29 -18.13 -10.66
N ASP A 86 13.33 -17.39 -10.28
CA ASP A 86 14.38 -17.76 -9.33
C ASP A 86 14.19 -17.15 -7.93
N ALA A 87 12.98 -16.72 -7.61
CA ALA A 87 12.65 -16.03 -6.35
C ALA A 87 13.12 -16.80 -5.10
N TYR A 88 13.04 -18.12 -5.14
CA TYR A 88 13.45 -18.99 -4.04
C TYR A 88 14.98 -18.98 -3.86
N GLU A 89 15.73 -19.11 -4.94
CA GLU A 89 17.20 -19.07 -4.92
C GLU A 89 17.69 -17.70 -4.43
N ILE A 90 17.10 -16.63 -4.95
CA ILE A 90 17.41 -15.27 -4.54
C ILE A 90 17.17 -15.10 -3.03
N TYR A 91 16.04 -15.56 -2.50
CA TYR A 91 15.73 -15.46 -1.07
C TYR A 91 16.81 -16.09 -0.18
N PHE A 92 17.30 -17.27 -0.54
CA PHE A 92 18.32 -17.96 0.26
C PHE A 92 19.73 -17.37 0.12
N ASN A 93 20.02 -16.71 -0.98
CA ASN A 93 21.33 -16.06 -1.21
C ASN A 93 21.41 -14.64 -0.64
N GLU A 94 20.29 -14.06 -0.22
CA GLU A 94 20.24 -12.71 0.33
C GLU A 94 20.23 -12.66 1.84
N ASN A 95 20.89 -11.64 2.39
CA ASN A 95 20.77 -11.29 3.80
C ASN A 95 19.51 -10.42 4.05
N GLU A 96 19.24 -10.15 5.33
CA GLU A 96 18.06 -9.41 5.77
C GLU A 96 18.03 -7.98 5.21
N SER A 97 19.17 -7.28 5.14
CA SER A 97 19.26 -5.93 4.59
C SER A 97 18.86 -5.91 3.11
N GLN A 98 19.33 -6.87 2.33
CA GLN A 98 19.01 -6.99 0.91
C GLN A 98 17.51 -7.27 0.68
N ARG A 99 16.91 -8.12 1.52
CA ARG A 99 15.46 -8.38 1.50
C ARG A 99 14.67 -7.12 1.87
N TYR A 100 15.13 -6.36 2.86
CA TYR A 100 14.48 -5.11 3.24
C TYR A 100 14.55 -4.05 2.13
N GLU A 101 15.72 -3.86 1.52
CA GLU A 101 15.88 -2.97 0.37
C GLU A 101 14.98 -3.37 -0.82
N ARG A 102 14.82 -4.68 -1.05
CA ARG A 102 13.88 -5.20 -2.06
C ARG A 102 12.45 -4.82 -1.70
N ALA A 103 12.04 -5.00 -0.45
CA ALA A 103 10.70 -4.65 -0.01
C ALA A 103 10.39 -3.16 -0.23
N ILE A 104 11.33 -2.26 0.04
CA ILE A 104 11.22 -0.83 -0.25
C ILE A 104 10.98 -0.60 -1.75
N LYS A 105 11.83 -1.18 -2.60
CA LYS A 105 11.73 -1.03 -4.07
C LYS A 105 10.41 -1.61 -4.61
N ASN A 106 9.97 -2.75 -4.07
CA ASN A 106 8.72 -3.37 -4.47
C ASN A 106 7.52 -2.54 -4.02
N ALA A 107 7.54 -1.98 -2.81
CA ALA A 107 6.48 -1.09 -2.32
C ALA A 107 6.33 0.15 -3.23
N GLU A 108 7.44 0.81 -3.59
CA GLU A 108 7.39 1.95 -4.50
C GLU A 108 6.88 1.57 -5.89
N LYS A 109 7.38 0.47 -6.48
CA LYS A 109 6.90 -0.02 -7.78
C LYS A 109 5.40 -0.35 -7.74
N THR A 110 4.94 -0.99 -6.67
CA THR A 110 3.54 -1.34 -6.46
C THR A 110 2.67 -0.08 -6.43
N LEU A 111 3.08 0.96 -5.70
CA LEU A 111 2.37 2.23 -5.70
C LEU A 111 2.35 2.88 -7.09
N LEU A 112 3.48 2.90 -7.78
CA LEU A 112 3.59 3.49 -9.13
C LEU A 112 2.80 2.73 -10.19
N SER A 113 2.46 1.46 -9.95
CA SER A 113 1.57 0.69 -10.82
C SER A 113 0.07 0.94 -10.57
N GLY A 114 -0.27 1.83 -9.62
CA GLY A 114 -1.65 2.20 -9.29
C GLY A 114 -2.25 1.43 -8.10
N VAL A 115 -1.49 0.56 -7.44
CA VAL A 115 -1.92 -0.12 -6.22
C VAL A 115 -1.69 0.82 -5.03
N THR A 116 -2.78 1.29 -4.43
CA THR A 116 -2.73 2.24 -3.31
C THR A 116 -2.85 1.59 -1.94
N SER A 117 -3.38 0.37 -1.89
CA SER A 117 -3.48 -0.43 -0.65
C SER A 117 -3.05 -1.87 -0.93
N LEU A 118 -2.31 -2.46 -0.01
CA LEU A 118 -1.72 -3.79 -0.19
C LEU A 118 -1.80 -4.60 1.10
N ARG A 119 -2.26 -5.84 1.00
CA ARG A 119 -2.18 -6.82 2.08
C ARG A 119 -0.95 -7.71 1.89
N ASP A 120 0.06 -7.53 2.75
CA ASP A 120 1.24 -8.40 2.77
C ASP A 120 0.93 -9.64 3.61
N LEU A 121 0.86 -10.79 2.95
CA LEU A 121 0.46 -12.06 3.56
C LEU A 121 1.65 -12.93 3.97
N GLY A 122 2.74 -12.33 4.32
CA GLY A 122 3.88 -13.02 4.90
C GLY A 122 5.20 -12.35 4.60
N SER A 123 5.89 -12.02 5.67
CA SER A 123 7.15 -11.30 5.62
C SER A 123 8.13 -11.95 6.60
N PRO A 124 9.32 -12.37 6.14
CA PRO A 124 10.32 -12.93 7.03
C PRO A 124 10.82 -11.89 8.05
N ASN A 125 11.14 -12.35 9.24
CA ASN A 125 11.78 -11.57 10.30
C ASN A 125 11.06 -10.28 10.67
N ASP A 126 9.72 -10.25 10.49
CA ASP A 126 8.86 -9.11 10.84
C ASP A 126 9.25 -7.76 10.21
N LEU A 127 10.05 -7.78 9.14
CA LEU A 127 10.56 -6.59 8.45
C LEU A 127 9.46 -5.74 7.80
N ILE A 128 8.26 -6.27 7.66
CA ILE A 128 7.12 -5.54 7.11
C ILE A 128 6.65 -4.40 8.03
N PHE A 129 6.78 -4.58 9.36
CA PHE A 129 6.31 -3.58 10.32
C PHE A 129 7.11 -2.28 10.29
N PRO A 130 8.47 -2.30 10.32
CA PRO A 130 9.25 -1.08 10.12
C PRO A 130 9.00 -0.44 8.75
N LEU A 131 8.87 -1.21 7.67
CA LEU A 131 8.55 -0.67 6.35
C LEU A 131 7.21 0.05 6.33
N LYS A 132 6.15 -0.58 6.89
CA LYS A 132 4.86 0.07 7.05
C LYS A 132 4.97 1.38 7.80
N LYS A 133 5.66 1.38 8.94
CA LYS A 133 5.85 2.58 9.77
C LYS A 133 6.55 3.71 9.01
N ASP A 134 7.55 3.38 8.20
CA ASP A 134 8.28 4.37 7.41
C ASP A 134 7.40 4.94 6.27
N ILE A 135 6.57 4.11 5.64
CA ILE A 135 5.59 4.56 4.65
C ILE A 135 4.51 5.43 5.30
N ASP A 136 3.92 5.00 6.41
CA ASP A 136 2.88 5.75 7.14
C ASP A 136 3.40 7.11 7.64
N ASN A 137 4.69 7.20 7.95
CA ASN A 137 5.34 8.46 8.32
C ASN A 137 5.81 9.31 7.12
N GLY A 138 5.62 8.82 5.90
CA GLY A 138 6.06 9.50 4.67
C GLY A 138 7.58 9.55 4.49
N LEU A 139 8.31 8.68 5.15
CA LEU A 139 9.77 8.56 5.00
C LEU A 139 10.12 7.74 3.75
N MET A 140 9.24 6.84 3.36
CA MET A 140 9.33 6.01 2.15
C MET A 140 8.04 6.08 1.35
N ARG A 141 8.16 5.86 0.03
CA ARG A 141 7.01 5.79 -0.88
C ARG A 141 6.52 4.35 -0.98
N GLY A 142 5.24 4.16 -0.83
CA GLY A 142 4.59 2.86 -0.96
C GLY A 142 3.09 2.94 -0.77
N PRO A 143 2.34 1.84 -1.04
CA PRO A 143 0.92 1.76 -0.74
C PRO A 143 0.69 1.71 0.77
N GLU A 144 -0.56 1.94 1.20
CA GLU A 144 -0.96 1.57 2.56
C GLU A 144 -0.82 0.06 2.75
N ILE A 145 -0.03 -0.36 3.75
CA ILE A 145 0.26 -1.78 3.99
C ILE A 145 -0.60 -2.33 5.12
N PHE A 146 -1.25 -3.46 4.87
CA PHE A 146 -1.97 -4.28 5.85
C PHE A 146 -1.17 -5.56 6.09
N PRO A 147 -0.28 -5.59 7.11
CA PRO A 147 0.67 -6.69 7.30
C PRO A 147 0.08 -7.85 8.09
N THR A 148 0.57 -9.06 7.81
CA THR A 148 0.36 -10.25 8.65
C THR A 148 1.59 -10.58 9.50
N GLY A 149 2.78 -10.08 9.15
CA GLY A 149 4.04 -10.57 9.70
C GLY A 149 4.41 -11.95 9.16
N THR A 150 5.01 -12.82 9.99
CA THR A 150 5.35 -14.17 9.57
C THR A 150 4.10 -15.07 9.49
N PRO A 151 3.90 -15.85 8.42
CA PRO A 151 2.79 -16.79 8.34
C PRO A 151 2.98 -17.95 9.35
N ILE A 152 1.87 -18.47 9.88
CA ILE A 152 1.89 -19.63 10.76
C ILE A 152 1.93 -20.90 9.91
N THR A 153 2.85 -21.80 10.21
CA THR A 153 3.02 -23.03 9.45
C THR A 153 3.48 -24.17 10.35
N ILE A 154 3.53 -25.38 9.80
CA ILE A 154 4.14 -26.55 10.43
C ILE A 154 5.54 -26.77 9.84
N LYS A 155 6.34 -27.60 10.49
CA LYS A 155 7.63 -28.03 9.93
C LYS A 155 7.44 -28.63 8.53
N ASP A 156 8.27 -28.19 7.59
CA ASP A 156 8.23 -28.60 6.18
C ASP A 156 6.89 -28.27 5.46
N GLY A 157 6.04 -27.43 6.07
CA GLY A 157 4.80 -26.93 5.48
C GLY A 157 5.03 -25.78 4.51
N HIS A 158 3.95 -25.24 3.95
CA HIS A 158 4.03 -24.09 3.05
C HIS A 158 4.67 -22.89 3.75
N CYS A 159 5.63 -22.25 3.09
CA CYS A 159 6.37 -21.09 3.62
C CYS A 159 7.18 -21.36 4.89
N TRP A 160 7.51 -22.61 5.22
CA TRP A 160 8.24 -22.99 6.42
C TRP A 160 9.55 -22.23 6.62
N PHE A 161 10.22 -21.86 5.55
CA PHE A 161 11.54 -21.22 5.56
C PHE A 161 11.53 -19.74 6.00
N PHE A 162 10.37 -19.13 6.10
CA PHE A 162 10.23 -17.77 6.64
C PHE A 162 9.01 -17.63 7.58
N GLY A 163 8.24 -18.69 7.75
CA GLY A 163 7.07 -18.73 8.62
C GLY A 163 7.41 -19.05 10.07
N SER A 164 6.49 -18.77 10.96
CA SER A 164 6.53 -19.19 12.35
C SER A 164 6.02 -20.62 12.48
N ILE A 165 6.91 -21.56 12.78
CA ILE A 165 6.54 -22.96 12.95
C ILE A 165 5.81 -23.13 14.29
N ALA A 166 4.62 -23.74 14.26
CA ALA A 166 3.82 -24.06 15.45
C ALA A 166 3.26 -25.48 15.35
N HIS A 167 3.40 -26.27 16.44
CA HIS A 167 3.02 -27.67 16.49
C HIS A 167 1.73 -27.94 17.26
N ASN A 168 1.24 -26.96 18.00
CA ASN A 168 0.05 -27.09 18.85
C ASN A 168 -0.65 -25.74 19.03
N SER A 169 -1.86 -25.77 19.58
CA SER A 169 -2.68 -24.57 19.76
C SER A 169 -2.00 -23.50 20.63
N SER A 170 -1.27 -23.90 21.67
CA SER A 170 -0.59 -22.93 22.55
C SER A 170 0.50 -22.15 21.79
N GLU A 171 1.26 -22.82 20.93
CA GLU A 171 2.27 -22.19 20.09
C GLU A 171 1.64 -21.29 19.03
N ILE A 172 0.52 -21.73 18.43
CA ILE A 172 -0.25 -20.92 17.48
C ILE A 172 -0.70 -19.62 18.15
N PHE A 173 -1.35 -19.69 19.31
CA PHE A 173 -1.80 -18.49 20.03
C PHE A 173 -0.65 -17.56 20.39
N ARG A 174 0.49 -18.10 20.82
CA ARG A 174 1.68 -17.28 21.10
C ARG A 174 2.18 -16.53 19.85
N VAL A 175 2.18 -17.18 18.69
CA VAL A 175 2.56 -16.51 17.43
C VAL A 175 1.55 -15.43 17.08
N ILE A 176 0.25 -15.71 17.19
CA ILE A 176 -0.81 -14.74 16.94
C ILE A 176 -0.65 -13.52 17.84
N ASP A 177 -0.50 -13.71 19.15
CA ASP A 177 -0.33 -12.61 20.10
C ASP A 177 0.90 -11.77 19.77
N ASN A 178 2.01 -12.42 19.41
CA ASN A 178 3.23 -11.71 19.01
C ASN A 178 2.99 -10.86 17.76
N GLN A 179 2.38 -11.41 16.71
CA GLN A 179 2.10 -10.68 15.47
C GLN A 179 1.15 -9.48 15.72
N LEU A 180 0.09 -9.69 16.51
CA LEU A 180 -0.84 -8.61 16.87
C LEU A 180 -0.13 -7.50 17.65
N ASN A 181 0.74 -7.84 18.60
CA ASN A 181 1.53 -6.86 19.35
C ASN A 181 2.50 -6.06 18.46
N LEU A 182 3.00 -6.64 17.37
CA LEU A 182 3.83 -5.96 16.38
C LEU A 182 3.02 -5.07 15.43
N GLY A 183 1.70 -5.21 15.41
CA GLY A 183 0.81 -4.40 14.59
C GLY A 183 0.24 -5.13 13.37
N ALA A 184 0.22 -6.47 13.37
CA ALA A 184 -0.45 -7.24 12.33
C ALA A 184 -1.95 -6.90 12.28
N THR A 185 -2.46 -6.71 11.07
CA THR A 185 -3.89 -6.46 10.82
C THR A 185 -4.64 -7.74 10.47
N HIS A 186 -3.92 -8.77 10.09
CA HIS A 186 -4.42 -10.09 9.70
C HIS A 186 -3.47 -11.16 10.20
N ILE A 187 -3.94 -12.38 10.27
CA ILE A 187 -3.12 -13.58 10.56
C ILE A 187 -3.22 -14.51 9.34
N LYS A 188 -2.09 -15.07 8.97
CA LYS A 188 -2.01 -16.08 7.92
C LYS A 188 -1.51 -17.41 8.45
#